data_fd02cae8d8e914dbc4d6b547c0f13b8a
#
_entry.id   fd02cae8d8e914dbc4d6b547c0f13b8a
#
_cell.length_a   1.000
_cell.length_b   1.000
_cell.length_c   1.000
_cell.angle_alpha   90.00
_cell.angle_beta   90.00
_cell.angle_gamma   90.00
#
_symmetry.space_group_name_H-M   'P 1'
#
loop_
_entity.id
_entity.type
_entity.pdbx_description
1 polymer ?
#
loop_
_entity_poly.entity_id
_entity_poly.type
_entity_poly.pdbx_seq_one_letter_code
_entity_poly.pdbx_strand_id
1 'polypeptide(L)'
;MVAWGGPQDIAFDQNFDNLAHNLLAALLPAGHFVVACNHGQQHKWLPEFTPWALQFLLDHPRGVTPEPYAGGLPAVFPAFCEIAHQ
;
A
#
# COMPACT_ATOMS: atom_id res chain seq x y z
N MET A 1 -4.16 -0.84 -2.38
CA MET A 1 -2.78 -0.89 -1.84
C MET A 1 -1.98 0.28 -2.39
N VAL A 2 -1.21 0.95 -1.53
CA VAL A 2 -0.33 2.06 -1.89
C VAL A 2 1.08 1.70 -1.43
N ALA A 3 2.06 1.76 -2.33
CA ALA A 3 3.45 1.43 -2.02
C ALA A 3 4.38 2.55 -2.50
N TRP A 4 5.33 2.94 -1.64
CA TRP A 4 6.30 3.98 -1.96
C TRP A 4 7.59 3.81 -1.17
N GLY A 5 8.62 4.61 -1.51
CA GLY A 5 9.97 4.44 -1.02
C GLY A 5 10.45 5.44 0.04
N GLY A 6 9.53 6.07 0.79
CA GLY A 6 9.89 7.00 1.86
C GLY A 6 10.12 8.43 1.39
N PRO A 7 10.61 9.32 2.30
CA PRO A 7 10.74 10.76 2.02
C PRO A 7 11.68 11.10 0.85
N GLN A 8 12.55 10.18 0.47
CA GLN A 8 13.49 10.38 -0.65
C GLN A 8 13.02 9.67 -1.93
N ASP A 9 11.77 9.25 -1.99
CA ASP A 9 11.17 8.65 -3.18
C ASP A 9 10.80 9.76 -4.17
N ILE A 10 11.79 10.21 -4.92
CA ILE A 10 11.65 11.32 -5.86
C ILE A 10 12.07 10.86 -7.24
N ALA A 11 11.21 11.06 -8.24
CA ALA A 11 11.48 10.78 -9.64
C ALA A 11 10.62 11.69 -10.52
N PHE A 12 11.15 12.09 -11.68
CA PHE A 12 10.42 12.94 -12.64
C PHE A 12 9.90 14.23 -12.00
N ASP A 13 10.69 14.85 -11.11
CA ASP A 13 10.34 16.04 -10.34
C ASP A 13 9.12 15.86 -9.42
N GLN A 14 8.76 14.62 -9.12
CA GLN A 14 7.65 14.28 -8.21
C GLN A 14 8.19 13.66 -6.93
N ASN A 15 7.63 14.09 -5.80
CA ASN A 15 7.87 13.47 -4.50
C ASN A 15 6.76 12.46 -4.23
N PHE A 16 7.07 11.17 -4.35
CA PHE A 16 6.07 10.11 -4.20
C PHE A 16 5.65 9.88 -2.75
N ASP A 17 6.45 10.29 -1.77
CA ASP A 17 6.04 10.28 -0.38
C ASP A 17 4.87 11.24 -0.16
N ASN A 18 4.96 12.46 -0.69
CA ASN A 18 3.86 13.42 -0.63
C ASN A 18 2.63 12.91 -1.38
N LEU A 19 2.82 12.33 -2.56
CA LEU A 19 1.70 11.78 -3.34
C LEU A 19 1.01 10.63 -2.59
N ALA A 20 1.78 9.74 -1.97
CA ALA A 20 1.22 8.64 -1.18
C ALA A 20 0.39 9.16 0.00
N HIS A 21 0.92 10.13 0.75
CA HIS A 21 0.19 10.73 1.87
C HIS A 21 -1.08 11.46 1.42
N ASN A 22 -1.02 12.18 0.31
CA ASN A 22 -2.19 12.85 -0.25
C ASN A 22 -3.26 11.84 -0.69
N LEU A 23 -2.83 10.73 -1.29
CA LEU A 23 -3.75 9.67 -1.70
C LEU A 23 -4.43 9.03 -0.48
N LEU A 24 -3.67 8.73 0.57
CA LEU A 24 -4.22 8.19 1.81
C LEU A 24 -5.22 9.16 2.43
N ALA A 25 -4.89 10.46 2.45
CA ALA A 25 -5.78 11.50 2.99
C ALA A 25 -7.10 11.60 2.22
N ALA A 26 -7.10 11.24 0.94
CA ALA A 26 -8.32 11.21 0.13
C ALA A 26 -9.11 9.92 0.31
N LEU A 27 -8.42 8.77 0.36
CA LEU A 27 -9.07 7.46 0.37
C LEU A 27 -9.65 7.08 1.73
N LEU A 28 -8.94 7.35 2.83
CA LEU A 28 -9.35 6.90 4.15
C LEU A 28 -10.66 7.55 4.62
N PRO A 29 -10.84 8.89 4.51
CA PRO A 29 -12.13 9.49 4.88
C PRO A 29 -13.29 9.03 3.99
N ALA A 30 -13.00 8.61 2.77
CA ALA A 30 -14.01 8.08 1.85
C ALA A 30 -14.40 6.62 2.15
N GLY A 31 -13.79 6.00 3.16
CA GLY A 31 -14.15 4.66 3.61
C GLY A 31 -13.45 3.53 2.87
N HIS A 32 -12.43 3.82 2.07
CA HIS A 32 -11.68 2.77 1.38
C HIS A 32 -10.76 2.01 2.33
N PHE A 33 -10.70 0.69 2.14
CA PHE A 33 -9.69 -0.14 2.80
C PHE A 33 -8.37 0.02 2.06
N VAL A 34 -7.31 0.38 2.79
CA VAL A 34 -6.00 0.62 2.18
C VAL A 34 -4.91 -0.10 2.96
N VAL A 35 -4.07 -0.84 2.23
CA VAL A 35 -2.79 -1.33 2.74
C VAL A 35 -1.70 -0.36 2.27
N ALA A 36 -0.95 0.18 3.21
CA ALA A 36 0.12 1.14 2.96
C ALA A 36 1.48 0.46 3.18
N CYS A 37 2.36 0.52 2.19
CA CYS A 37 3.66 -0.13 2.19
C CYS A 37 4.75 0.90 1.90
N ASN A 38 5.40 1.41 2.95
CA ASN A 38 6.53 2.32 2.82
C ASN A 38 7.83 1.54 3.00
N HIS A 39 8.51 1.19 1.90
CA HIS A 39 9.73 0.40 1.99
C HIS A 39 10.99 1.22 2.30
N GLY A 40 10.93 2.54 2.19
CA GLY A 40 12.04 3.42 2.58
C GLY A 40 13.28 3.37 1.69
N GLN A 41 13.21 2.74 0.53
CA GLN A 41 14.36 2.52 -0.35
C GLN A 41 14.32 3.38 -1.62
N GLN A 42 13.70 4.55 -1.54
CA GLN A 42 13.58 5.50 -2.64
C GLN A 42 12.70 4.98 -3.78
N HIS A 43 12.85 5.55 -4.97
CA HIS A 43 11.99 5.24 -6.10
C HIS A 43 12.44 3.97 -6.81
N LYS A 44 11.98 2.82 -6.33
CA LYS A 44 12.24 1.55 -7.00
C LYS A 44 11.19 0.50 -6.67
N TRP A 45 11.04 -0.45 -7.59
CA TRP A 45 10.25 -1.65 -7.38
C TRP A 45 11.18 -2.77 -6.95
N LEU A 46 10.95 -3.31 -5.77
CA LEU A 46 11.72 -4.45 -5.27
C LEU A 46 11.12 -5.75 -5.82
N PRO A 47 11.96 -6.70 -6.29
CA PRO A 47 11.43 -7.95 -6.84
C PRO A 47 10.51 -8.72 -5.90
N GLU A 48 10.74 -8.66 -4.59
CA GLU A 48 9.93 -9.31 -3.58
C GLU A 48 8.53 -8.71 -3.42
N PHE A 49 8.23 -7.56 -4.05
CA PHE A 49 6.89 -6.96 -3.99
C PHE A 49 5.85 -7.78 -4.75
N THR A 50 6.26 -8.47 -5.80
CA THR A 50 5.32 -9.17 -6.68
C THR A 50 4.47 -10.20 -5.93
N PRO A 51 5.02 -11.08 -5.08
CA PRO A 51 4.20 -12.07 -4.40
C PRO A 51 3.07 -11.49 -3.55
N TRP A 52 3.35 -10.50 -2.72
CA TRP A 52 2.30 -9.95 -1.84
C TRP A 52 1.40 -8.94 -2.56
N ALA A 53 1.92 -8.20 -3.53
CA ALA A 53 1.07 -7.34 -4.36
C ALA A 53 0.06 -8.17 -5.15
N LEU A 54 0.51 -9.28 -5.74
CA LEU A 54 -0.38 -10.21 -6.44
C LEU A 54 -1.37 -10.86 -5.47
N GLN A 55 -0.92 -11.24 -4.28
CA GLN A 55 -1.80 -11.83 -3.26
C GLN A 55 -2.91 -10.85 -2.89
N PHE A 56 -2.58 -9.55 -2.72
CA PHE A 56 -3.59 -8.53 -2.46
C PHE A 56 -4.67 -8.52 -3.55
N LEU A 57 -4.26 -8.52 -4.81
CA LEU A 57 -5.19 -8.50 -5.94
C LEU A 57 -6.06 -9.77 -5.99
N LEU A 58 -5.46 -10.93 -5.75
CA LEU A 58 -6.19 -12.21 -5.76
C LEU A 58 -7.21 -12.29 -4.62
N ASP A 59 -6.89 -11.72 -3.46
CA ASP A 59 -7.76 -11.75 -2.29
C ASP A 59 -8.87 -10.70 -2.36
N HIS A 60 -8.75 -9.70 -3.25
CA HIS A 60 -9.70 -8.60 -3.38
C HIS A 60 -10.35 -8.54 -4.76
N PRO A 61 -11.04 -9.61 -5.21
CA PRO A 61 -11.83 -9.51 -6.43
C PRO A 61 -12.95 -8.50 -6.25
N ARG A 62 -13.39 -7.91 -7.35
CA ARG A 62 -14.47 -6.92 -7.34
C ARG A 62 -15.69 -7.47 -6.59
N GLY A 63 -16.18 -6.69 -5.63
CA GLY A 63 -17.38 -7.03 -4.87
C GLY A 63 -17.14 -7.97 -3.71
N VAL A 64 -15.88 -8.28 -3.36
CA VAL A 64 -15.59 -9.13 -2.21
C VAL A 64 -16.04 -8.47 -0.91
N THR A 65 -16.75 -9.24 -0.08
CA THR A 65 -17.23 -8.80 1.22
C THR A 65 -17.47 -10.03 2.11
N PRO A 66 -17.15 -9.97 3.43
CA PRO A 66 -16.50 -8.88 4.13
C PRO A 66 -15.04 -8.68 3.68
N GLU A 67 -14.40 -7.60 4.19
CA GLU A 67 -12.99 -7.33 3.86
C GLU A 67 -12.09 -8.50 4.29
N PRO A 68 -11.36 -9.15 3.34
CA PRO A 68 -10.56 -10.33 3.68
C PRO A 68 -9.46 -10.09 4.71
N TYR A 69 -8.94 -8.84 4.79
CA TYR A 69 -7.86 -8.49 5.72
C TYR A 69 -8.35 -7.74 6.96
N ALA A 70 -9.64 -7.81 7.26
CA ALA A 70 -10.19 -7.12 8.43
C ALA A 70 -9.52 -7.54 9.74
N GLY A 71 -9.06 -8.79 9.83
CA GLY A 71 -8.36 -9.30 11.01
C GLY A 71 -6.85 -9.12 11.01
N GLY A 72 -6.29 -8.54 9.96
CA GLY A 72 -4.85 -8.32 9.82
C GLY A 72 -4.33 -8.76 8.46
N LEU A 73 -3.06 -8.38 8.18
CA LEU A 73 -2.41 -8.75 6.92
C LEU A 73 -1.94 -10.20 6.93
N PRO A 74 -2.03 -10.93 5.79
CA PRO A 74 -1.37 -12.21 5.64
C PRO A 74 0.14 -12.15 5.91
N ALA A 75 0.71 -13.27 6.36
CA ALA A 75 2.13 -13.34 6.71
C ALA A 75 3.08 -13.08 5.52
N VAL A 76 2.59 -13.19 4.28
CA VAL A 76 3.39 -12.91 3.09
C VAL A 76 3.74 -11.42 2.96
N PHE A 77 2.97 -10.53 3.60
CA PHE A 77 3.26 -9.11 3.56
C PHE A 77 4.47 -8.78 4.43
N PRO A 78 5.40 -7.92 3.94
CA PRO A 78 6.55 -7.51 4.73
C PRO A 78 6.16 -6.61 5.90
N ALA A 79 7.08 -6.48 6.87
CA ALA A 79 6.83 -5.70 8.08
C ALA A 79 6.60 -4.21 7.83
N PHE A 80 7.05 -3.68 6.69
CA PHE A 80 6.81 -2.27 6.34
C PHE A 80 5.42 -2.01 5.74
N CYS A 81 4.59 -3.03 5.58
CA CYS A 81 3.20 -2.87 5.17
C CYS A 81 2.28 -2.84 6.39
N GLU A 82 1.28 -1.99 6.36
CA GLU A 82 0.28 -1.89 7.43
C GLU A 82 -1.09 -1.59 6.86
N ILE A 83 -2.13 -1.93 7.61
CA ILE A 83 -3.49 -1.49 7.30
C ILE A 83 -3.57 -0.04 7.73
N ALA A 84 -3.83 0.86 6.76
CA ALA A 84 -3.87 2.29 7.02
C ALA A 84 -5.16 2.69 7.75
N HIS A 85 -5.04 3.61 8.70
CA HIS A 85 -6.15 4.17 9.45
C HIS A 85 -6.12 5.69 9.40
N GLN A 86 -7.30 6.29 9.56
CA GLN A 86 -7.42 7.74 9.70
C GLN A 86 -6.78 8.24 10.99
#